data_d757da1d1e8f6aae7fc644b6709c16c6
#
_entry.id   d757da1d1e8f6aae7fc644b6709c16c6
#
_cell.length_a   1.000
_cell.length_b   1.000
_cell.length_c   1.000
_cell.angle_alpha   90.00
_cell.angle_beta   90.00
_cell.angle_gamma   90.00
#
_symmetry.space_group_name_H-M   'P 1'
#
loop_
_entity.id
_entity.type
_entity.pdbx_description
1 polymer ?
#
loop_
_entity_poly.entity_id
_entity_poly.type
_entity_poly.pdbx_seq_one_letter_code
_entity_poly.pdbx_strand_id
1 'polypeptide(L)'
;MREVNLRSIDLNLLVVLEALLEERQVTKAAERLHMSQPAVSRALQRLRHTFSDPLLVRSGDGYDLSERAKQISTDVKSVLANIKQIIAEPQFDPATSKQIIQIAGPDL
;
A
#
# COMPACT_ATOMS: atom_id res chain seq x y z
N MET A 1 -15.29 7.47 18.40
CA MET A 1 -14.34 7.09 17.35
C MET A 1 -13.29 6.17 17.92
N ARG A 2 -12.97 5.13 17.20
CA ARG A 2 -12.00 4.16 17.68
C ARG A 2 -10.59 4.63 17.44
N GLU A 3 -9.76 4.54 18.46
CA GLU A 3 -8.37 4.92 18.35
C GLU A 3 -7.59 3.82 17.64
N VAL A 4 -6.72 4.22 16.71
CA VAL A 4 -5.91 3.26 15.96
C VAL A 4 -4.47 3.34 16.44
N ASN A 5 -3.94 2.20 16.85
CA ASN A 5 -2.55 2.11 17.27
C ASN A 5 -1.73 1.50 16.13
N LEU A 6 -0.94 2.34 15.45
CA LEU A 6 -0.18 1.87 14.30
C LEU A 6 0.87 0.83 14.66
N ARG A 7 1.35 0.82 15.90
CA ARG A 7 2.34 -0.19 16.31
C ARG A 7 1.76 -1.59 16.37
N SER A 8 0.44 -1.70 16.52
CA SER A 8 -0.21 -3.00 16.57
C SER A 8 -0.61 -3.51 15.18
N ILE A 9 -0.35 -2.73 14.13
CA ILE A 9 -0.71 -3.07 12.77
C ILE A 9 0.56 -3.33 11.97
N ASP A 10 0.56 -4.40 11.20
CA ASP A 10 1.67 -4.67 10.29
C ASP A 10 1.49 -3.81 9.04
N LEU A 11 2.23 -2.72 8.97
CA LEU A 11 2.10 -1.78 7.86
C LEU A 11 2.56 -2.37 6.53
N ASN A 12 3.36 -3.44 6.56
CA ASN A 12 3.72 -4.14 5.32
C ASN A 12 2.49 -4.73 4.63
N LEU A 13 1.42 -4.98 5.37
CA LEU A 13 0.19 -5.45 4.76
C LEU A 13 -0.40 -4.44 3.79
N LEU A 14 -0.10 -3.15 3.94
CA LEU A 14 -0.60 -2.14 3.00
C LEU A 14 -0.01 -2.32 1.60
N VAL A 15 1.22 -2.82 1.52
CA VAL A 15 1.84 -3.12 0.22
C VAL A 15 1.08 -4.26 -0.46
N VAL A 16 0.74 -5.29 0.30
CA VAL A 16 -0.06 -6.40 -0.23
C VAL A 16 -1.45 -5.91 -0.61
N LEU A 17 -2.03 -5.07 0.24
CA LEU A 17 -3.37 -4.53 -0.02
C LEU A 17 -3.41 -3.76 -1.35
N GLU A 18 -2.43 -2.90 -1.61
CA GLU A 18 -2.40 -2.16 -2.87
C GLU A 18 -2.43 -3.11 -4.07
N ALA A 19 -1.60 -4.16 -4.02
CA ALA A 19 -1.56 -5.12 -5.10
C ALA A 19 -2.90 -5.85 -5.26
N LEU A 20 -3.52 -6.24 -4.15
CA LEU A 20 -4.82 -6.91 -4.18
C LEU A 20 -5.91 -6.01 -4.73
N LEU A 21 -5.90 -4.74 -4.35
CA LEU A 21 -6.91 -3.79 -4.83
C LEU A 21 -6.78 -3.55 -6.34
N GLU A 22 -5.56 -3.55 -6.86
CA GLU A 22 -5.34 -3.32 -8.28
C GLU A 22 -5.53 -4.56 -9.12
N GLU A 23 -5.03 -5.70 -8.66
CA GLU A 23 -5.11 -6.95 -9.42
C GLU A 23 -6.43 -7.68 -9.24
N ARG A 24 -7.07 -7.50 -8.09
CA ARG A 24 -8.34 -8.15 -7.74
C ARG A 24 -8.27 -9.68 -7.74
N GLN A 25 -7.06 -10.24 -7.69
CA GLN A 25 -6.82 -11.67 -7.68
C GLN A 25 -5.61 -11.96 -6.82
N VAL A 26 -5.74 -13.00 -5.99
CA VAL A 26 -4.62 -13.43 -5.14
C VAL A 26 -3.43 -13.88 -6.01
N THR A 27 -3.71 -14.64 -7.06
CA THR A 27 -2.65 -15.17 -7.92
C THR A 27 -1.81 -14.07 -8.55
N LYS A 28 -2.47 -13.07 -9.14
CA LYS A 28 -1.77 -11.98 -9.81
C LYS A 28 -1.06 -11.07 -8.82
N ALA A 29 -1.68 -10.85 -7.66
CA ALA A 29 -1.02 -10.06 -6.62
C ALA A 29 0.24 -10.76 -6.14
N ALA A 30 0.18 -12.09 -5.96
CA ALA A 30 1.35 -12.84 -5.53
C ALA A 30 2.49 -12.75 -6.55
N GLU A 31 2.16 -12.87 -7.83
CA GLU A 31 3.16 -12.74 -8.90
C GLU A 31 3.82 -11.36 -8.87
N ARG A 32 2.99 -10.34 -8.76
CA ARG A 32 3.47 -8.95 -8.74
C ARG A 32 4.38 -8.67 -7.56
N LEU A 33 4.08 -9.27 -6.41
CA LEU A 33 4.82 -9.05 -5.18
C LEU A 33 5.97 -10.03 -4.98
N HIS A 34 6.12 -11.00 -5.88
CA HIS A 34 7.10 -12.07 -5.73
C HIS A 34 6.91 -12.82 -4.41
N MET A 35 5.65 -13.08 -4.07
CA MET A 35 5.25 -13.82 -2.88
C MET A 35 4.51 -15.08 -3.28
N SER A 36 4.46 -16.05 -2.37
CA SER A 36 3.66 -17.24 -2.61
C SER A 36 2.16 -16.92 -2.48
N GLN A 37 1.33 -17.68 -3.18
CA GLN A 37 -0.12 -17.51 -3.06
C GLN A 37 -0.62 -17.71 -1.63
N PRO A 38 -0.18 -18.75 -0.90
CA PRO A 38 -0.60 -18.90 0.49
C PRO A 38 -0.23 -17.70 1.36
N ALA A 39 0.94 -17.09 1.12
CA ALA A 39 1.34 -15.91 1.88
C ALA A 39 0.40 -14.74 1.61
N VAL A 40 0.06 -14.51 0.34
CA VAL A 40 -0.87 -13.43 0.00
C VAL A 40 -2.28 -13.72 0.54
N SER A 41 -2.71 -14.97 0.47
CA SER A 41 -4.02 -15.35 1.03
C SER A 41 -4.08 -15.09 2.53
N ARG A 42 -3.02 -15.43 3.26
CA ARG A 42 -2.96 -15.15 4.70
C ARG A 42 -2.96 -13.65 4.97
N ALA A 43 -2.22 -12.90 4.16
CA ALA A 43 -2.21 -11.44 4.29
C ALA A 43 -3.62 -10.86 4.07
N LEU A 44 -4.34 -11.37 3.06
CA LEU A 44 -5.71 -10.93 2.81
C LEU A 44 -6.61 -11.20 4.00
N GLN A 45 -6.48 -12.38 4.64
CA GLN A 45 -7.27 -12.68 5.81
C GLN A 45 -6.99 -11.70 6.95
N ARG A 46 -5.71 -11.38 7.16
CA ARG A 46 -5.35 -10.40 8.18
C ARG A 46 -5.88 -9.02 7.85
N LEU A 47 -5.85 -8.63 6.58
CA LEU A 47 -6.40 -7.35 6.13
C LEU A 47 -7.91 -7.31 6.34
N ARG A 48 -8.60 -8.40 6.02
CA ARG A 48 -10.04 -8.49 6.27
C ARG A 48 -10.37 -8.28 7.74
N HIS A 49 -9.54 -8.84 8.60
CA HIS A 49 -9.72 -8.64 10.04
C HIS A 49 -9.45 -7.20 10.43
N THR A 50 -8.34 -6.63 9.95
CA THR A 50 -7.96 -5.25 10.28
C THR A 50 -9.04 -4.25 9.89
N PHE A 51 -9.61 -4.42 8.71
CA PHE A 51 -10.62 -3.49 8.20
C PHE A 51 -12.03 -3.92 8.54
N SER A 52 -12.21 -5.11 9.12
CA SER A 52 -13.54 -5.69 9.39
C SER A 52 -14.40 -5.68 8.14
N ASP A 53 -13.80 -6.08 7.02
CA ASP A 53 -14.44 -6.01 5.71
C ASP A 53 -13.85 -7.07 4.79
N PRO A 54 -14.63 -7.67 3.88
CA PRO A 54 -14.09 -8.69 2.99
C PRO A 54 -13.10 -8.17 1.96
N LEU A 55 -13.14 -6.90 1.62
CA LEU A 55 -12.28 -6.22 0.66
C LEU A 55 -12.42 -6.73 -0.78
N LEU A 56 -12.28 -8.03 -1.00
CA LEU A 56 -12.56 -8.67 -2.30
C LEU A 56 -13.78 -9.56 -2.14
N VAL A 57 -14.76 -9.38 -3.02
CA VAL A 57 -16.01 -10.14 -2.99
C VAL A 57 -16.19 -10.85 -4.31
N ARG A 58 -16.81 -12.01 -4.28
CA ARG A 58 -17.08 -12.76 -5.50
C ARG A 58 -18.04 -12.00 -6.41
N SER A 59 -17.72 -11.96 -7.70
CA SER A 59 -18.57 -11.31 -8.69
C SER A 59 -18.36 -12.03 -10.02
N GLY A 60 -19.41 -12.73 -10.50
CA GLY A 60 -19.30 -13.50 -11.71
C GLY A 60 -18.19 -14.55 -11.61
N ASP A 61 -17.28 -14.55 -12.57
CA ASP A 61 -16.18 -15.51 -12.59
C ASP A 61 -14.96 -15.06 -11.81
N GLY A 62 -14.99 -13.88 -11.24
CA GLY A 62 -13.82 -13.34 -10.55
C GLY A 62 -14.20 -12.66 -9.26
N TYR A 63 -13.48 -11.60 -8.97
CA TYR A 63 -13.67 -10.83 -7.75
C TYR A 63 -13.81 -9.35 -8.06
N ASP A 64 -14.51 -8.65 -7.20
CA ASP A 64 -14.62 -7.21 -7.27
C ASP A 64 -14.30 -6.64 -5.91
N LEU A 65 -14.13 -5.33 -5.86
CA LEU A 65 -13.84 -4.64 -4.61
C LEU A 65 -15.13 -4.42 -3.82
N SER A 66 -15.06 -4.59 -2.50
CA SER A 66 -16.16 -4.18 -1.64
C SER A 66 -16.29 -2.65 -1.69
N GLU A 67 -17.41 -2.13 -1.19
CA GLU A 67 -17.57 -0.67 -1.12
C GLU A 67 -16.46 -0.03 -0.28
N ARG A 68 -16.11 -0.67 0.84
CA ARG A 68 -15.03 -0.17 1.68
C ARG A 68 -13.71 -0.16 0.94
N ALA A 69 -13.42 -1.24 0.19
CA ALA A 69 -12.19 -1.32 -0.58
C ALA A 69 -12.11 -0.22 -1.62
N LYS A 70 -13.22 0.10 -2.28
CA LYS A 70 -13.26 1.20 -3.24
C LYS A 70 -12.97 2.52 -2.56
N GLN A 71 -13.53 2.75 -1.37
CA GLN A 71 -13.32 3.99 -0.64
C GLN A 71 -11.87 4.20 -0.24
N ILE A 72 -11.20 3.14 0.21
CA ILE A 72 -9.84 3.27 0.71
C ILE A 72 -8.78 3.14 -0.38
N SER A 73 -9.16 2.73 -1.58
CA SER A 73 -8.20 2.44 -2.65
C SER A 73 -7.28 3.62 -2.98
N THR A 74 -7.86 4.80 -3.15
CA THR A 74 -7.08 5.99 -3.46
C THR A 74 -6.16 6.38 -2.31
N ASP A 75 -6.66 6.28 -1.08
CA ASP A 75 -5.88 6.62 0.10
C ASP A 75 -4.70 5.69 0.29
N VAL A 76 -4.89 4.40 0.09
CA VAL A 76 -3.80 3.42 0.19
C VAL A 76 -2.71 3.74 -0.82
N LYS A 77 -3.12 4.00 -2.06
CA LYS A 77 -2.17 4.34 -3.12
C LYS A 77 -1.39 5.61 -2.79
N SER A 78 -2.08 6.63 -2.30
CA SER A 78 -1.45 7.90 -1.95
C SER A 78 -0.47 7.76 -0.80
N VAL A 79 -0.83 7.01 0.23
CA VAL A 79 0.04 6.80 1.38
C VAL A 79 1.32 6.09 0.97
N LEU A 80 1.21 5.04 0.17
CA LEU A 80 2.39 4.30 -0.26
C LEU A 80 3.27 5.14 -1.18
N ALA A 81 2.68 5.96 -2.04
CA ALA A 81 3.45 6.88 -2.87
C ALA A 81 4.20 7.89 -2.02
N ASN A 82 3.57 8.41 -0.98
CA ASN A 82 4.21 9.35 -0.07
C ASN A 82 5.39 8.70 0.66
N ILE A 83 5.22 7.47 1.12
CA ILE A 83 6.29 6.75 1.79
C ILE A 83 7.47 6.57 0.84
N LYS A 84 7.21 6.22 -0.42
CA LYS A 84 8.28 6.09 -1.41
C LYS A 84 9.03 7.39 -1.61
N GLN A 85 8.30 8.51 -1.64
CA GLN A 85 8.95 9.82 -1.79
C GLN A 85 9.83 10.16 -0.60
N ILE A 86 9.40 9.82 0.60
CA ILE A 86 10.18 10.10 1.80
C ILE A 86 11.50 9.34 1.77
N ILE A 87 11.47 8.10 1.28
CA ILE A 87 12.65 7.23 1.29
C ILE A 87 13.55 7.47 0.10
N ALA A 88 12.98 7.88 -1.03
CA ALA A 88 13.74 8.06 -2.26
C ALA A 88 14.76 9.19 -2.12
N GLU A 89 15.91 9.01 -2.72
CA GLU A 89 16.91 10.07 -2.74
C GLU A 89 16.43 11.21 -3.65
N PRO A 90 16.69 12.46 -3.24
CA PRO A 90 16.33 13.60 -4.09
C PRO A 90 17.02 13.51 -5.44
N GLN A 91 16.26 13.76 -6.50
CA GLN A 91 16.83 13.81 -7.84
C GLN A 91 17.43 15.21 -8.07
N PHE A 92 18.58 15.26 -8.72
CA PHE A 92 19.18 16.53 -9.07
C PHE A 92 18.44 17.17 -10.22
N ASP A 93 17.92 18.35 -9.95
CA ASP A 93 17.38 19.24 -10.98
C ASP A 93 18.29 20.46 -10.98
N PRO A 94 18.99 20.76 -12.09
CA PRO A 94 19.89 21.89 -12.11
C PRO A 94 19.25 23.20 -11.69
N ALA A 95 17.97 23.38 -11.97
CA ALA A 95 17.27 24.60 -11.62
C ALA A 95 17.05 24.75 -10.12
N THR A 96 16.99 23.66 -9.38
CA THR A 96 16.68 23.68 -7.94
C THR A 96 17.80 23.13 -7.09
N SER A 97 18.88 22.66 -7.69
CA SER A 97 19.95 22.00 -6.96
C SER A 97 20.55 22.86 -5.85
N LYS A 98 20.68 24.16 -6.09
CA LYS A 98 21.21 25.05 -5.06
C LYS A 98 20.33 25.08 -3.82
N GLN A 99 19.03 25.12 -4.01
CA GLN A 99 18.11 25.13 -2.90
C GLN A 99 18.19 23.83 -2.10
N ILE A 100 18.29 22.73 -2.81
CA ILE A 100 18.40 21.42 -2.16
C ILE A 100 19.66 21.34 -1.33
N ILE A 101 20.78 21.80 -1.89
CA ILE A 101 22.06 21.78 -1.19
C ILE A 101 22.02 22.66 0.05
N GLN A 102 21.43 23.85 -0.06
CA GLN A 102 21.36 24.77 1.06
C GLN A 102 20.52 24.25 2.20
N ILE A 103 19.46 23.55 1.85
CA ILE A 103 18.54 23.02 2.88
C ILE A 103 19.12 21.82 3.58
N ALA A 104 19.70 20.93 2.82
CA ALA A 104 20.12 19.64 3.34
C ALA A 104 21.60 19.58 3.72
N GLY A 105 22.37 20.48 3.12
CA GLY A 105 23.79 20.32 3.02
C GLY A 105 24.55 20.04 4.27
N PRO A 106 24.72 21.00 5.15
CA PRO A 106 25.67 20.82 6.25
C PRO A 106 25.15 19.93 7.38
N ASP A 107 23.91 19.63 7.36
CA ASP A 107 23.29 18.91 8.48
C ASP A 107 23.55 17.41 8.47
N LEU A 108 24.17 16.95 7.44
CA LEU A 108 24.34 15.50 7.27
C LEU A 108 25.66 14.99 7.82
#